data_e7077f40bfa7bab0abcf0f82bc4492d6
#
_entry.id   e7077f40bfa7bab0abcf0f82bc4492d6
#
_cell.length_a   1.000
_cell.length_b   1.000
_cell.length_c   1.000
_cell.angle_alpha   90.00
_cell.angle_beta   90.00
_cell.angle_gamma   90.00
#
_symmetry.space_group_name_H-M   'P 1'
#
loop_
_entity.id
_entity.type
_entity.pdbx_description
1 polymer ?
#
loop_
_entity_poly.entity_id
_entity_poly.type
_entity_poly.pdbx_seq_one_letter_code
_entity_poly.pdbx_strand_id
1 'polypeptide(L)'
;MNTQELMAKLQAKYPYEKEYLQAVHEVLESIEEVYNQHPEFEKAKIVERIVEPERILTFKVTWVDDNGEVQTNTGYRVQFNSAIGPYKGGLRFHPSVNLSILKFLGFEQTFKNALTTLPMGGGKGGSDFNPRGKSDAEIACNNAEQR
;
A
#
# COMPACT_ATOMS: atom_id res chain seq x y z
N MET A 1 -16.63 -9.41 15.37
CA MET A 1 -16.44 -8.65 14.09
C MET A 1 -17.52 -9.06 13.10
N ASN A 2 -18.05 -8.12 12.33
CA ASN A 2 -18.92 -8.43 11.19
C ASN A 2 -18.18 -8.04 9.90
N THR A 3 -17.52 -9.03 9.29
CA THR A 3 -16.72 -8.82 8.06
C THR A 3 -17.55 -8.26 6.93
N GLN A 4 -18.80 -8.72 6.75
CA GLN A 4 -19.68 -8.25 5.67
C GLN A 4 -20.05 -6.77 5.84
N GLU A 5 -20.37 -6.32 7.04
CA GLU A 5 -20.72 -4.94 7.31
C GLU A 5 -19.51 -3.99 7.09
N LEU A 6 -18.33 -4.41 7.55
CA LEU A 6 -17.10 -3.64 7.36
C LEU A 6 -16.73 -3.54 5.88
N MET A 7 -16.81 -4.66 5.14
CA MET A 7 -16.55 -4.67 3.70
C MET A 7 -17.53 -3.79 2.92
N ALA A 8 -18.81 -3.78 3.29
CA ALA A 8 -19.79 -2.89 2.67
C ALA A 8 -19.44 -1.41 2.87
N LYS A 9 -18.98 -1.03 4.07
CA LYS A 9 -18.50 0.34 4.37
C LYS A 9 -17.27 0.70 3.55
N LEU A 10 -16.28 -0.20 3.47
CA LEU A 10 -15.06 0.01 2.69
C LEU A 10 -15.34 0.10 1.19
N GLN A 11 -16.22 -0.75 0.67
CA GLN A 11 -16.61 -0.73 -0.73
C GLN A 11 -17.36 0.56 -1.12
N ALA A 12 -18.22 1.08 -0.24
CA ALA A 12 -18.86 2.37 -0.43
C ALA A 12 -17.87 3.54 -0.42
N LYS A 13 -16.82 3.44 0.42
CA LYS A 13 -15.77 4.48 0.54
C LYS A 13 -14.78 4.43 -0.62
N TYR A 14 -14.45 3.22 -1.13
CA TYR A 14 -13.40 2.98 -2.12
C TYR A 14 -13.90 2.13 -3.32
N PRO A 15 -14.94 2.58 -4.05
CA PRO A 15 -15.64 1.74 -5.04
C PRO A 15 -14.77 1.31 -6.23
N TYR A 16 -13.64 1.98 -6.47
CA TYR A 16 -12.75 1.71 -7.60
C TYR A 16 -11.45 0.99 -7.20
N GLU A 17 -11.26 0.68 -5.93
CA GLU A 17 -10.03 0.08 -5.41
C GLU A 17 -10.16 -1.44 -5.23
N LYS A 18 -10.41 -2.15 -6.33
CA LYS A 18 -10.75 -3.59 -6.33
C LYS A 18 -9.66 -4.46 -5.70
N GLU A 19 -8.40 -4.23 -6.05
CA GLU A 19 -7.27 -5.03 -5.56
C GLU A 19 -7.10 -4.85 -4.04
N TYR A 20 -7.25 -3.62 -3.57
CA TYR A 20 -7.21 -3.32 -2.13
C TYR A 20 -8.37 -3.97 -1.37
N LEU A 21 -9.60 -3.84 -1.88
CA LEU A 21 -10.78 -4.41 -1.25
C LEU A 21 -10.72 -5.94 -1.19
N GLN A 22 -10.22 -6.59 -2.25
CA GLN A 22 -10.02 -8.03 -2.28
C GLN A 22 -9.02 -8.48 -1.21
N ALA A 23 -7.87 -7.84 -1.13
CA ALA A 23 -6.84 -8.18 -0.14
C ALA A 23 -7.34 -7.99 1.31
N VAL A 24 -8.10 -6.92 1.57
CA VAL A 24 -8.72 -6.70 2.87
C VAL A 24 -9.72 -7.82 3.20
N HIS A 25 -10.59 -8.18 2.26
CA HIS A 25 -11.58 -9.24 2.44
C HIS A 25 -10.94 -10.57 2.81
N GLU A 26 -9.93 -11.00 2.04
CA GLU A 26 -9.20 -12.25 2.28
C GLU A 26 -8.55 -12.32 3.67
N VAL A 27 -7.94 -11.22 4.11
CA VAL A 27 -7.34 -11.16 5.44
C VAL A 27 -8.41 -11.19 6.53
N LEU A 28 -9.48 -10.40 6.39
CA LEU A 28 -10.56 -10.35 7.38
C LEU A 28 -11.24 -11.71 7.57
N GLU A 29 -11.52 -12.43 6.49
CA GLU A 29 -12.06 -13.79 6.54
C GLU A 29 -11.12 -14.74 7.31
N SER A 30 -9.81 -14.62 7.05
CA SER A 30 -8.83 -15.51 7.68
C SER A 30 -8.65 -15.29 9.18
N ILE A 31 -8.91 -14.07 9.69
CA ILE A 31 -8.73 -13.73 11.12
C ILE A 31 -10.03 -13.70 11.92
N GLU A 32 -11.20 -13.78 11.26
CA GLU A 32 -12.50 -13.54 11.91
C GLU A 32 -12.76 -14.43 13.11
N GLU A 33 -12.45 -15.73 13.01
CA GLU A 33 -12.65 -16.69 14.09
C GLU A 33 -11.80 -16.30 15.32
N VAL A 34 -10.51 -16.05 15.13
CA VAL A 34 -9.61 -15.67 16.23
C VAL A 34 -9.99 -14.31 16.80
N TYR A 35 -10.32 -13.34 15.95
CA TYR A 35 -10.71 -12.00 16.39
C TYR A 35 -11.96 -12.03 17.28
N ASN A 36 -12.95 -12.87 16.97
CA ASN A 36 -14.20 -12.99 17.73
C ASN A 36 -14.00 -13.64 19.12
N GLN A 37 -12.86 -14.30 19.35
CA GLN A 37 -12.48 -14.83 20.68
C GLN A 37 -11.91 -13.73 21.59
N HIS A 38 -11.65 -12.51 21.06
CA HIS A 38 -11.00 -11.40 21.74
C HIS A 38 -11.89 -10.14 21.77
N PRO A 39 -12.86 -10.03 22.70
CA PRO A 39 -13.76 -8.87 22.77
C PRO A 39 -13.04 -7.53 22.97
N GLU A 40 -11.83 -7.56 23.55
CA GLU A 40 -10.98 -6.38 23.70
C GLU A 40 -10.53 -5.80 22.36
N PHE A 41 -10.37 -6.60 21.29
CA PHE A 41 -10.03 -6.13 19.97
C PHE A 41 -11.18 -5.35 19.33
N GLU A 42 -12.41 -5.84 19.49
CA GLU A 42 -13.62 -5.13 19.04
C GLU A 42 -13.78 -3.78 19.74
N LYS A 43 -13.59 -3.76 21.07
CA LYS A 43 -13.65 -2.53 21.86
C LYS A 43 -12.60 -1.51 21.43
N ALA A 44 -11.40 -1.96 21.05
CA ALA A 44 -10.31 -1.12 20.58
C ALA A 44 -10.40 -0.74 19.10
N LYS A 45 -11.41 -1.24 18.37
CA LYS A 45 -11.59 -1.01 16.93
C LYS A 45 -10.35 -1.39 16.12
N ILE A 46 -9.70 -2.51 16.47
CA ILE A 46 -8.42 -2.90 15.87
C ILE A 46 -8.55 -3.07 14.36
N VAL A 47 -9.58 -3.76 13.90
CA VAL A 47 -9.74 -4.07 12.48
C VAL A 47 -10.06 -2.81 11.68
N GLU A 48 -10.96 -1.96 12.14
CA GLU A 48 -11.30 -0.70 11.48
C GLU A 48 -10.08 0.23 11.34
N ARG A 49 -9.16 0.16 12.31
CA ARG A 49 -7.92 0.95 12.28
C ARG A 49 -6.85 0.35 11.38
N ILE A 50 -6.76 -0.99 11.31
CA ILE A 50 -5.71 -1.66 10.54
C ILE A 50 -6.01 -1.74 9.05
N VAL A 51 -7.28 -1.64 8.66
CA VAL A 51 -7.67 -1.62 7.24
C VAL A 51 -7.56 -0.25 6.59
N GLU A 52 -7.27 0.80 7.32
CA GLU A 52 -7.13 2.15 6.77
C GLU A 52 -5.66 2.59 6.80
N PRO A 53 -5.11 3.09 5.69
CA PRO A 53 -3.77 3.65 5.71
C PRO A 53 -3.70 4.94 6.54
N GLU A 54 -2.61 5.15 7.26
CA GLU A 54 -2.40 6.35 8.06
C GLU A 54 -2.15 7.58 7.18
N ARG A 55 -1.47 7.39 6.04
CA ARG A 55 -1.15 8.49 5.13
C ARG A 55 -0.88 7.98 3.71
N ILE A 56 -1.36 8.74 2.73
CA ILE A 56 -1.10 8.52 1.30
C ILE A 56 -0.54 9.81 0.72
N LEU A 57 0.57 9.67 -0.03
CA LEU A 57 1.11 10.73 -0.87
C LEU A 57 1.02 10.29 -2.32
N THR A 58 0.46 11.16 -3.16
CA THR A 58 0.46 11.02 -4.61
C THR A 58 1.17 12.25 -5.18
N PHE A 59 2.13 12.04 -6.03
CA PHE A 59 2.98 13.12 -6.54
C PHE A 59 3.39 12.87 -7.99
N LYS A 60 3.75 13.96 -8.66
CA LYS A 60 4.31 13.90 -10.01
C LYS A 60 5.79 13.60 -9.93
N VAL A 61 6.25 12.67 -10.77
CA VAL A 61 7.67 12.33 -10.99
C VAL A 61 8.05 12.82 -12.38
N THR A 62 8.92 13.82 -12.47
CA THR A 62 9.42 14.36 -13.74
C THR A 62 10.88 13.95 -13.92
N TRP A 63 11.20 13.37 -15.07
CA TRP A 63 12.55 12.88 -15.38
C TRP A 63 12.87 13.11 -16.86
N VAL A 64 14.15 13.01 -17.21
CA VAL A 64 14.63 13.22 -18.61
C VAL A 64 15.10 11.87 -19.13
N ASP A 65 14.66 11.50 -20.33
CA ASP A 65 15.10 10.28 -21.00
C ASP A 65 16.45 10.46 -21.74
N ASP A 66 16.99 9.37 -22.27
CA ASP A 66 18.28 9.37 -22.97
C ASP A 66 18.29 10.23 -24.26
N ASN A 67 17.12 10.61 -24.78
CA ASN A 67 16.98 11.51 -25.93
C ASN A 67 16.92 12.99 -25.50
N GLY A 68 16.96 13.29 -24.21
CA GLY A 68 16.81 14.63 -23.66
C GLY A 68 15.36 15.10 -23.55
N GLU A 69 14.38 14.21 -23.74
CA GLU A 69 12.97 14.53 -23.66
C GLU A 69 12.45 14.42 -22.21
N VAL A 70 11.64 15.39 -21.80
CA VAL A 70 11.03 15.41 -20.47
C VAL A 70 9.85 14.45 -20.42
N GLN A 71 9.92 13.52 -19.49
CA GLN A 71 8.90 12.53 -19.22
C GLN A 71 8.23 12.77 -17.85
N THR A 72 7.00 12.30 -17.69
CA THR A 72 6.24 12.48 -16.44
C THR A 72 5.51 11.19 -16.08
N ASN A 73 5.67 10.78 -14.82
CA ASN A 73 4.98 9.65 -14.23
C ASN A 73 4.26 10.06 -12.93
N THR A 74 3.38 9.21 -12.45
CA THR A 74 2.75 9.36 -11.13
C THR A 74 3.47 8.47 -10.12
N GLY A 75 3.93 9.09 -9.04
CA GLY A 75 4.50 8.41 -7.89
C GLY A 75 3.49 8.31 -6.73
N TYR A 76 3.62 7.25 -5.96
CA TYR A 76 2.80 6.99 -4.78
C TYR A 76 3.64 6.55 -3.61
N ARG A 77 3.29 7.00 -2.41
CA ARG A 77 3.79 6.45 -1.16
C ARG A 77 2.63 6.21 -0.19
N VAL A 78 2.36 4.96 0.10
CA VAL A 78 1.38 4.57 1.12
C VAL A 78 2.12 4.27 2.42
N GLN A 79 1.88 5.08 3.43
CA GLN A 79 2.29 4.90 4.82
C GLN A 79 1.12 4.22 5.52
N PHE A 80 1.16 2.88 5.59
CA PHE A 80 -0.03 2.14 5.92
C PHE A 80 -0.24 2.02 7.43
N ASN A 81 0.78 1.57 8.17
CA ASN A 81 0.66 1.39 9.61
C ASN A 81 2.02 1.55 10.29
N SER A 82 2.09 2.34 11.36
CA SER A 82 3.30 2.61 12.14
C SER A 82 3.23 2.09 13.58
N ALA A 83 2.22 1.30 13.94
CA ALA A 83 1.97 0.86 15.32
C ALA A 83 3.16 0.12 15.96
N ILE A 84 3.93 -0.63 15.17
CA ILE A 84 5.08 -1.42 15.65
C ILE A 84 6.43 -0.88 15.19
N GLY A 85 6.47 0.22 14.45
CA GLY A 85 7.71 0.84 14.00
C GLY A 85 7.55 1.67 12.72
N PRO A 86 8.66 2.21 12.18
CA PRO A 86 8.62 3.06 11.00
C PRO A 86 8.09 2.31 9.78
N TYR A 87 7.45 3.05 8.86
CA TYR A 87 6.94 2.48 7.62
C TYR A 87 8.06 1.86 6.79
N LYS A 88 8.02 0.56 6.58
CA LYS A 88 8.97 -0.20 5.75
C LYS A 88 8.25 -0.94 4.65
N GLY A 89 8.84 -0.91 3.46
CA GLY A 89 8.36 -1.60 2.27
C GLY A 89 9.15 -1.19 1.04
N GLY A 90 9.09 -2.00 -0.01
CA GLY A 90 9.81 -1.76 -1.26
C GLY A 90 9.11 -0.77 -2.19
N LEU A 91 9.76 -0.51 -3.32
CA LEU A 91 9.21 0.23 -4.46
C LEU A 91 8.72 -0.75 -5.54
N ARG A 92 7.64 -0.41 -6.21
CA ARG A 92 7.12 -1.12 -7.39
C ARG A 92 7.07 -0.19 -8.58
N PHE A 93 7.76 -0.55 -9.67
CA PHE A 93 7.72 0.15 -10.95
C PHE A 93 7.07 -0.74 -12.00
N HIS A 94 5.92 -0.34 -12.49
CA HIS A 94 5.19 -1.04 -13.53
C HIS A 94 4.08 -0.14 -14.08
N PRO A 95 3.79 -0.16 -15.42
CA PRO A 95 2.73 0.68 -16.00
C PRO A 95 1.34 0.51 -15.38
N SER A 96 1.07 -0.66 -14.79
CA SER A 96 -0.21 -0.93 -14.12
C SER A 96 -0.31 -0.38 -12.70
N VAL A 97 0.74 0.23 -12.16
CA VAL A 97 0.73 0.76 -10.79
C VAL A 97 -0.30 1.87 -10.68
N ASN A 98 -1.15 1.72 -9.69
CA ASN A 98 -2.16 2.69 -9.28
C ASN A 98 -2.30 2.69 -7.75
N LEU A 99 -3.12 3.57 -7.23
CA LEU A 99 -3.29 3.71 -5.77
C LEU A 99 -3.86 2.43 -5.12
N SER A 100 -4.84 1.76 -5.75
CA SER A 100 -5.43 0.52 -5.24
C SER A 100 -4.37 -0.56 -5.05
N ILE A 101 -3.51 -0.75 -6.06
CA ILE A 101 -2.39 -1.71 -6.00
C ILE A 101 -1.42 -1.35 -4.87
N LEU A 102 -1.07 -0.08 -4.69
CA LEU A 102 -0.13 0.28 -3.63
C LEU A 102 -0.77 0.25 -2.24
N LYS A 103 -2.07 0.48 -2.13
CA LYS A 103 -2.80 0.28 -0.87
C LYS A 103 -2.82 -1.19 -0.47
N PHE A 104 -3.16 -2.12 -1.39
CA PHE A 104 -3.15 -3.53 -1.06
C PHE A 104 -1.74 -4.01 -0.68
N LEU A 105 -0.72 -3.61 -1.43
CA LEU A 105 0.67 -3.98 -1.12
C LEU A 105 1.15 -3.40 0.22
N GLY A 106 0.71 -2.20 0.58
CA GLY A 106 1.02 -1.58 1.88
C GLY A 106 0.31 -2.28 3.04
N PHE A 107 -0.94 -2.68 2.82
CA PHE A 107 -1.74 -3.46 3.75
C PHE A 107 -1.08 -4.81 4.04
N GLU A 108 -0.80 -5.61 3.01
CA GLU A 108 -0.09 -6.88 3.17
C GLU A 108 1.29 -6.72 3.81
N GLN A 109 2.02 -5.64 3.47
CA GLN A 109 3.34 -5.37 4.04
C GLN A 109 3.29 -5.16 5.54
N THR A 110 2.20 -4.62 6.08
CA THR A 110 1.98 -4.48 7.51
C THR A 110 2.02 -5.83 8.23
N PHE A 111 1.31 -6.83 7.69
CA PHE A 111 1.30 -8.18 8.25
C PHE A 111 2.64 -8.91 8.03
N LYS A 112 3.21 -8.81 6.81
CA LYS A 112 4.52 -9.41 6.52
C LYS A 112 5.59 -8.92 7.50
N ASN A 113 5.63 -7.62 7.78
CA ASN A 113 6.59 -7.05 8.71
C ASN A 113 6.31 -7.48 10.16
N ALA A 114 5.05 -7.50 10.57
CA ALA A 114 4.66 -7.96 11.92
C ALA A 114 5.11 -9.39 12.19
N LEU A 115 5.00 -10.28 11.21
CA LEU A 115 5.44 -11.69 11.33
C LEU A 115 6.95 -11.85 11.47
N THR A 116 7.76 -10.85 11.14
CA THR A 116 9.22 -10.89 11.34
C THR A 116 9.62 -10.68 12.80
N THR A 117 8.71 -10.24 13.66
CA THR A 117 8.95 -9.81 15.05
C THR A 117 9.86 -8.58 15.20
N LEU A 118 10.30 -7.98 14.10
CA LEU A 118 11.10 -6.76 14.10
C LEU A 118 10.20 -5.51 14.24
N PRO A 119 10.71 -4.42 14.82
CA PRO A 119 9.94 -3.18 15.03
C PRO A 119 9.80 -2.39 13.72
N MET A 120 9.05 -2.93 12.78
CA MET A 120 8.82 -2.35 11.45
C MET A 120 7.32 -2.27 11.15
N GLY A 121 6.85 -1.07 10.85
CA GLY A 121 5.52 -0.84 10.32
C GLY A 121 5.41 -1.17 8.82
N GLY A 122 4.22 -1.03 8.27
CA GLY A 122 3.94 -1.32 6.86
C GLY A 122 3.88 -0.05 6.00
N GLY A 123 4.50 -0.12 4.84
CA GLY A 123 4.38 0.92 3.82
C GLY A 123 4.76 0.40 2.44
N LYS A 124 4.35 1.12 1.39
CA LYS A 124 4.66 0.77 0.01
C LYS A 124 4.80 2.03 -0.83
N GLY A 125 5.79 2.03 -1.69
CA GLY A 125 5.96 3.06 -2.70
C GLY A 125 5.92 2.47 -4.10
N GLY A 126 5.79 3.31 -5.11
CA GLY A 126 5.87 2.91 -6.50
C GLY A 126 5.40 3.97 -7.47
N SER A 127 5.53 3.65 -8.74
CA SER A 127 5.15 4.52 -9.85
C SER A 127 4.68 3.70 -11.05
N ASP A 128 3.89 4.31 -11.91
CA ASP A 128 3.49 3.79 -13.21
C ASP A 128 4.63 3.80 -14.25
N PHE A 129 5.85 4.14 -13.84
CA PHE A 129 7.07 4.06 -14.64
C PHE A 129 7.32 2.62 -15.14
N ASN A 130 7.62 2.49 -16.42
CA ASN A 130 8.00 1.22 -17.01
C ASN A 130 9.54 1.11 -17.13
N PRO A 131 10.22 0.30 -16.30
CA PRO A 131 11.68 0.16 -16.35
C PRO A 131 12.18 -0.70 -17.50
N ARG A 132 11.30 -1.41 -18.22
CA ARG A 132 11.71 -2.29 -19.31
C ARG A 132 12.22 -1.47 -20.50
N GLY A 133 13.43 -1.79 -20.95
CA GLY A 133 14.08 -1.11 -22.08
C GLY A 133 14.60 0.29 -21.75
N LYS A 134 14.65 0.65 -20.47
CA LYS A 134 15.21 1.90 -19.97
C LYS A 134 16.67 1.71 -19.57
N SER A 135 17.49 2.75 -19.76
CA SER A 135 18.88 2.75 -19.31
C SER A 135 18.97 2.87 -17.78
N ASP A 136 20.11 2.51 -17.21
CA ASP A 136 20.37 2.68 -15.78
C ASP A 136 20.29 4.15 -15.36
N ALA A 137 20.65 5.09 -16.25
CA ALA A 137 20.55 6.53 -16.02
C ALA A 137 19.08 6.98 -15.91
N GLU A 138 18.22 6.55 -16.84
CA GLU A 138 16.78 6.82 -16.81
C GLU A 138 16.12 6.27 -15.54
N ILE A 139 16.44 5.01 -15.17
CA ILE A 139 15.93 4.37 -13.94
C ILE A 139 16.41 5.12 -12.71
N ALA A 140 17.68 5.52 -12.66
CA ALA A 140 18.22 6.27 -11.52
C ALA A 140 17.57 7.65 -11.38
N CYS A 141 17.35 8.35 -12.49
CA CYS A 141 16.70 9.65 -12.51
C CYS A 141 15.26 9.57 -11.97
N ASN A 142 14.47 8.61 -12.45
CA ASN A 142 13.11 8.38 -11.93
C ASN A 142 13.10 8.00 -10.45
N ASN A 143 14.06 7.19 -9.99
CA ASN A 143 14.18 6.79 -8.59
C ASN A 143 14.55 7.94 -7.65
N ALA A 144 15.40 8.87 -8.09
CA ALA A 144 15.83 9.99 -7.27
C ALA A 144 14.67 10.90 -6.87
N GLU A 145 13.71 11.10 -7.77
CA GLU A 145 12.51 11.91 -7.56
C GLU A 145 11.50 11.28 -6.59
N GLN A 146 11.69 9.99 -6.20
CA GLN A 146 10.79 9.26 -5.31
C GLN A 146 11.34 9.08 -3.89
N ARG A 147 12.49 9.63 -3.58
CA ARG A 147 13.12 9.61 -2.25
C ARG A 147 12.70 10.81 -1.45
#